data_a5ce76c36f05644d7339071cac91bc83
#
_entry.id   a5ce76c36f05644d7339071cac91bc83
#
_cell.length_a   1.000
_cell.length_b   1.000
_cell.length_c   1.000
_cell.angle_alpha   90.00
_cell.angle_beta   90.00
_cell.angle_gamma   90.00
#
_symmetry.space_group_name_H-M   'P 1'
#
loop_
_entity.id
_entity.type
_entity.pdbx_description
1 polymer ?
#
loop_
_entity_poly.entity_id
_entity_poly.type
_entity_poly.pdbx_seq_one_letter_code
_entity_poly.pdbx_strand_id
1 'polypeptide(L)'
;MIIGIPKEIKNNENRVALTPAGAKELVKRGHTVYVQHTAGENSGFPDSAYETVGAKILPSINDVYQTAEMIVKVKEPIAVEYPLVRKGQLVFTYFHFASDEKLTLAMMDSGSVCLAYETVENPDGTLPLLIPMSEVAGRMSIQEGARFLEKPQGGKGILLGGVPGVKPARVLVLGGGIVGYNAALMAAGMGADASSCTSSLVSEKMSRCSCGTSSILTCLPCSWVGA
;
A
#
# COMPACT_ATOMS: atom_id res chain seq x y z
N MET A 1 -5.07 -23.08 13.38
CA MET A 1 -4.55 -22.80 12.01
C MET A 1 -3.09 -22.45 12.10
N ILE A 2 -2.29 -22.90 11.15
CA ILE A 2 -0.87 -22.56 11.00
C ILE A 2 -0.75 -21.40 10.02
N ILE A 3 -0.23 -20.27 10.49
CA ILE A 3 -0.12 -19.02 9.72
C ILE A 3 1.36 -18.75 9.43
N GLY A 4 1.69 -18.51 8.18
CA GLY A 4 3.05 -18.24 7.71
C GLY A 4 3.20 -16.82 7.19
N ILE A 5 4.26 -16.16 7.63
CA ILE A 5 4.63 -14.80 7.22
C ILE A 5 5.98 -14.87 6.51
N PRO A 6 5.99 -14.98 5.18
CA PRO A 6 7.24 -14.93 4.43
C PRO A 6 7.80 -13.51 4.42
N LYS A 7 9.10 -13.39 4.18
CA LYS A 7 9.76 -12.12 3.89
C LYS A 7 9.32 -11.63 2.50
N GLU A 8 9.00 -10.35 2.40
CA GLU A 8 8.73 -9.74 1.11
C GLU A 8 10.00 -9.68 0.27
N ILE A 9 9.87 -10.08 -0.99
CA ILE A 9 11.00 -10.15 -1.93
C ILE A 9 10.79 -9.28 -3.18
N LYS A 10 9.66 -8.58 -3.26
CA LYS A 10 9.41 -7.59 -4.31
C LYS A 10 10.35 -6.41 -4.12
N ASN A 11 10.86 -5.87 -5.22
CA ASN A 11 11.78 -4.73 -5.18
C ASN A 11 11.17 -3.55 -4.43
N ASN A 12 11.96 -2.94 -3.53
CA ASN A 12 11.57 -1.82 -2.65
C ASN A 12 10.43 -2.13 -1.66
N GLU A 13 10.04 -3.39 -1.45
CA GLU A 13 9.09 -3.75 -0.42
C GLU A 13 9.82 -4.11 0.88
N ASN A 14 9.72 -3.24 1.86
CA ASN A 14 10.39 -3.36 3.15
C ASN A 14 9.41 -3.67 4.30
N ARG A 15 8.12 -3.71 4.01
CA ARG A 15 7.09 -3.99 5.02
C ARG A 15 7.02 -5.47 5.33
N VAL A 16 6.51 -5.79 6.51
CA VAL A 16 6.13 -7.14 6.91
C VAL A 16 4.62 -7.21 7.09
N ALA A 17 4.01 -8.32 6.69
CA ALA A 17 2.56 -8.47 6.68
C ALA A 17 1.93 -8.52 8.09
N LEU A 18 2.69 -8.89 9.09
CA LEU A 18 2.21 -9.02 10.46
C LEU A 18 3.24 -8.46 11.44
N THR A 19 2.82 -7.52 12.29
CA THR A 19 3.66 -7.00 13.37
C THR A 19 3.75 -8.00 14.53
N PRO A 20 4.76 -7.90 15.43
CA PRO A 20 4.82 -8.72 16.65
C PRO A 20 3.54 -8.62 17.51
N ALA A 21 2.91 -7.44 17.56
CA ALA A 21 1.65 -7.26 18.28
C ALA A 21 0.50 -8.08 17.64
N GLY A 22 0.42 -8.11 16.31
CA GLY A 22 -0.54 -8.95 15.60
C GLY A 22 -0.25 -10.44 15.78
N ALA A 23 1.03 -10.85 15.75
CA ALA A 23 1.44 -12.23 16.02
C ALA A 23 1.03 -12.67 17.42
N LYS A 24 1.24 -11.81 18.43
CA LYS A 24 0.82 -12.07 19.82
C LYS A 24 -0.67 -12.37 19.93
N GLU A 25 -1.49 -11.57 19.24
CA GLU A 25 -2.95 -11.75 19.28
C GLU A 25 -3.38 -13.06 18.62
N LEU A 26 -2.76 -13.45 17.50
CA LEU A 26 -3.03 -14.72 16.84
C LEU A 26 -2.58 -15.91 17.71
N VAL A 27 -1.40 -15.86 18.31
CA VAL A 27 -0.90 -16.89 19.22
C VAL A 27 -1.82 -17.04 20.42
N LYS A 28 -2.26 -15.92 21.02
CA LYS A 28 -3.20 -15.92 22.14
C LYS A 28 -4.55 -16.56 21.79
N ARG A 29 -4.96 -16.49 20.53
CA ARG A 29 -6.19 -17.14 20.01
C ARG A 29 -5.98 -18.61 19.64
N GLY A 30 -4.80 -19.18 19.92
CA GLY A 30 -4.51 -20.60 19.67
C GLY A 30 -4.02 -20.90 18.25
N HIS A 31 -3.62 -19.90 17.48
CA HIS A 31 -2.98 -20.12 16.19
C HIS A 31 -1.45 -20.32 16.37
N THR A 32 -0.86 -21.11 15.48
CA THR A 32 0.61 -21.20 15.38
C THR A 32 1.07 -20.22 14.30
N VAL A 33 1.97 -19.30 14.67
CA VAL A 33 2.50 -18.28 13.76
C VAL A 33 3.96 -18.59 13.47
N TYR A 34 4.28 -18.75 12.20
CA TYR A 34 5.64 -18.87 11.69
C TYR A 34 6.02 -17.61 10.92
N VAL A 35 7.19 -17.07 11.19
CA VAL A 35 7.73 -15.88 10.50
C VAL A 35 9.05 -16.30 9.85
N GLN A 36 9.27 -15.93 8.61
CA GLN A 36 10.55 -16.17 7.97
C GLN A 36 11.64 -15.32 8.65
N HIS A 37 12.82 -15.90 8.79
CA HIS A 37 14.01 -15.21 9.30
C HIS A 37 14.19 -13.85 8.62
N THR A 38 14.41 -12.81 9.40
CA THR A 38 14.59 -11.41 8.96
C THR A 38 13.40 -10.78 8.24
N ALA A 39 12.20 -11.37 8.25
CA ALA A 39 11.05 -10.82 7.52
C ALA A 39 10.63 -9.43 8.03
N GLY A 40 10.78 -9.16 9.33
CA GLY A 40 10.39 -7.88 9.94
C GLY A 40 11.51 -6.86 10.07
N GLU A 41 12.77 -7.20 9.78
CA GLU A 41 13.92 -6.34 10.08
C GLU A 41 13.85 -4.96 9.42
N ASN A 42 13.48 -4.91 8.14
CA ASN A 42 13.36 -3.65 7.41
C ASN A 42 12.21 -2.76 7.91
N SER A 43 11.28 -3.34 8.67
CA SER A 43 10.19 -2.63 9.36
C SER A 43 10.51 -2.35 10.83
N GLY A 44 11.75 -2.60 11.30
CA GLY A 44 12.19 -2.38 12.68
C GLY A 44 11.76 -3.49 13.66
N PHE A 45 11.35 -4.66 13.17
CA PHE A 45 10.95 -5.80 13.99
C PHE A 45 11.95 -6.96 13.83
N PRO A 46 12.92 -7.11 14.74
CA PRO A 46 13.84 -8.24 14.72
C PRO A 46 13.12 -9.55 15.05
N ASP A 47 13.69 -10.69 14.66
CA ASP A 47 13.15 -12.03 14.93
C ASP A 47 12.84 -12.26 16.40
N SER A 48 13.70 -11.79 17.31
CA SER A 48 13.50 -11.89 18.76
C SER A 48 12.21 -11.24 19.26
N ALA A 49 11.72 -10.20 18.56
CA ALA A 49 10.44 -9.57 18.91
C ALA A 49 9.26 -10.51 18.63
N TYR A 50 9.35 -11.31 17.56
CA TYR A 50 8.34 -12.34 17.26
C TYR A 50 8.43 -13.55 18.19
N GLU A 51 9.65 -14.02 18.50
CA GLU A 51 9.87 -15.12 19.44
C GLU A 51 9.33 -14.79 20.83
N THR A 52 9.55 -13.57 21.32
CA THR A 52 9.07 -13.08 22.62
C THR A 52 7.54 -13.18 22.76
N VAL A 53 6.80 -13.08 21.67
CA VAL A 53 5.33 -13.17 21.67
C VAL A 53 4.81 -14.57 21.32
N GLY A 54 5.70 -15.56 21.18
CA GLY A 54 5.35 -16.96 20.94
C GLY A 54 5.23 -17.36 19.46
N ALA A 55 5.61 -16.50 18.54
CA ALA A 55 5.79 -16.89 17.14
C ALA A 55 7.12 -17.65 16.97
N LYS A 56 7.23 -18.43 15.91
CA LYS A 56 8.40 -19.25 15.62
C LYS A 56 9.06 -18.77 14.35
N ILE A 57 10.40 -18.77 14.33
CA ILE A 57 11.16 -18.36 13.15
C ILE A 57 11.49 -19.58 12.28
N LEU A 58 11.27 -19.44 10.97
CA LEU A 58 11.67 -20.42 9.96
C LEU A 58 12.78 -19.84 9.06
N PRO A 59 13.77 -20.66 8.65
CA PRO A 59 14.96 -20.15 7.97
C PRO A 59 14.69 -19.66 6.54
N SER A 60 13.74 -20.26 5.83
CA SER A 60 13.52 -19.95 4.42
C SER A 60 12.04 -19.76 4.05
N ILE A 61 11.83 -19.12 2.89
CA ILE A 61 10.49 -18.95 2.31
C ILE A 61 9.84 -20.30 2.02
N ASN A 62 10.64 -21.29 1.56
CA ASN A 62 10.14 -22.63 1.28
C ASN A 62 9.56 -23.29 2.53
N ASP A 63 10.27 -23.19 3.66
CA ASP A 63 9.80 -23.75 4.93
C ASP A 63 8.48 -23.11 5.38
N VAL A 64 8.34 -21.79 5.18
CA VAL A 64 7.11 -21.06 5.52
C VAL A 64 5.95 -21.55 4.65
N TYR A 65 6.13 -21.60 3.32
CA TYR A 65 5.07 -22.05 2.41
C TYR A 65 4.70 -23.52 2.63
N GLN A 66 5.67 -24.39 2.89
CA GLN A 66 5.42 -25.82 3.13
C GLN A 66 4.68 -26.08 4.44
N THR A 67 4.94 -25.30 5.48
CA THR A 67 4.40 -25.52 6.82
C THR A 67 3.03 -24.87 7.01
N ALA A 68 2.80 -23.70 6.43
CA ALA A 68 1.63 -22.90 6.70
C ALA A 68 0.37 -23.39 5.98
N GLU A 69 -0.77 -23.33 6.65
CA GLU A 69 -2.11 -23.47 6.07
C GLU A 69 -2.56 -22.17 5.42
N MET A 70 -2.13 -21.05 5.98
CA MET A 70 -2.42 -19.71 5.50
C MET A 70 -1.13 -18.90 5.37
N ILE A 71 -0.90 -18.34 4.20
CA ILE A 71 0.17 -17.37 3.93
C ILE A 71 -0.39 -15.95 4.02
N VAL A 72 0.26 -15.10 4.79
CA VAL A 72 -0.11 -13.68 4.90
C VAL A 72 1.05 -12.84 4.40
N LYS A 73 0.80 -12.03 3.38
CA LYS A 73 1.79 -11.16 2.72
C LYS A 73 1.29 -9.73 2.63
N VAL A 74 2.17 -8.81 2.31
CA VAL A 74 1.83 -7.44 1.95
C VAL A 74 1.51 -7.35 0.46
N LYS A 75 2.43 -7.84 -0.39
CA LYS A 75 2.29 -7.80 -1.85
C LYS A 75 1.94 -9.17 -2.41
N GLU A 76 1.38 -9.14 -3.61
CA GLU A 76 1.09 -10.32 -4.40
C GLU A 76 2.33 -11.22 -4.54
N PRO A 77 2.15 -12.55 -4.60
CA PRO A 77 3.23 -13.45 -4.97
C PRO A 77 3.83 -13.07 -6.33
N ILE A 78 5.15 -13.22 -6.48
CA ILE A 78 5.85 -13.04 -7.74
C ILE A 78 6.26 -14.39 -8.32
N ALA A 79 6.75 -14.40 -9.57
CA ALA A 79 6.98 -15.62 -10.34
C ALA A 79 7.78 -16.72 -9.62
N VAL A 80 8.75 -16.34 -8.77
CA VAL A 80 9.54 -17.30 -7.97
C VAL A 80 8.75 -17.92 -6.82
N GLU A 81 7.65 -17.31 -6.41
CA GLU A 81 6.78 -17.79 -5.33
C GLU A 81 5.64 -18.67 -5.85
N TYR A 82 5.24 -18.55 -7.13
CA TYR A 82 4.12 -19.31 -7.68
C TYR A 82 4.22 -20.82 -7.43
N PRO A 83 5.40 -21.46 -7.64
CA PRO A 83 5.55 -22.90 -7.41
C PRO A 83 5.45 -23.31 -5.93
N LEU A 84 5.56 -22.36 -5.00
CA LEU A 84 5.48 -22.62 -3.56
C LEU A 84 4.04 -22.67 -3.05
N VAL A 85 3.12 -22.03 -3.77
CA VAL A 85 1.70 -21.96 -3.39
C VAL A 85 1.06 -23.33 -3.64
N ARG A 86 0.39 -23.86 -2.60
CA ARG A 86 -0.18 -25.21 -2.64
C ARG A 86 -1.69 -25.20 -2.83
N LYS A 87 -2.19 -26.26 -3.44
CA LYS A 87 -3.64 -26.49 -3.57
C LYS A 87 -4.33 -26.43 -2.21
N GLY A 88 -5.39 -25.64 -2.12
CA GLY A 88 -6.17 -25.44 -0.88
C GLY A 88 -5.52 -24.56 0.16
N GLN A 89 -4.28 -24.09 -0.05
CA GLN A 89 -3.62 -23.13 0.84
C GLN A 89 -4.30 -21.77 0.74
N LEU A 90 -4.55 -21.14 1.89
CA LEU A 90 -5.03 -19.77 1.94
C LEU A 90 -3.88 -18.79 1.66
N VAL A 91 -4.08 -17.84 0.76
CA VAL A 91 -3.16 -16.72 0.55
C VAL A 91 -3.92 -15.42 0.75
N PHE A 92 -3.47 -14.63 1.73
CA PHE A 92 -4.11 -13.38 2.13
C PHE A 92 -3.14 -12.22 1.96
N THR A 93 -3.41 -11.36 0.96
CA THR A 93 -2.51 -10.29 0.53
C THR A 93 -3.25 -9.28 -0.35
N TYR A 94 -2.60 -8.15 -0.73
CA TYR A 94 -3.03 -7.33 -1.86
C TYR A 94 -2.66 -8.03 -3.16
N PHE A 95 -3.63 -8.53 -3.90
CA PHE A 95 -3.39 -9.29 -5.13
C PHE A 95 -3.31 -8.41 -6.37
N HIS A 96 -4.17 -7.42 -6.50
CA HIS A 96 -4.28 -6.59 -7.71
C HIS A 96 -4.46 -7.41 -9.00
N PHE A 97 -5.25 -8.48 -8.97
CA PHE A 97 -5.42 -9.43 -10.08
C PHE A 97 -5.72 -8.77 -11.43
N ALA A 98 -6.51 -7.69 -11.44
CA ALA A 98 -6.86 -6.98 -12.66
C ALA A 98 -5.64 -6.37 -13.40
N SER A 99 -4.51 -6.22 -12.73
CA SER A 99 -3.30 -5.63 -13.30
C SER A 99 -2.27 -6.66 -13.80
N ASP A 100 -2.42 -7.95 -13.46
CA ASP A 100 -1.44 -9.00 -13.79
C ASP A 100 -2.14 -10.32 -14.15
N GLU A 101 -2.25 -10.56 -15.46
CA GLU A 101 -2.82 -11.80 -16.00
C GLU A 101 -2.00 -13.04 -15.61
N LYS A 102 -0.66 -12.95 -15.59
CA LYS A 102 0.22 -14.07 -15.25
C LYS A 102 0.04 -14.52 -13.81
N LEU A 103 -0.05 -13.55 -12.89
CA LEU A 103 -0.37 -13.82 -11.49
C LEU A 103 -1.74 -14.50 -11.37
N THR A 104 -2.73 -13.98 -12.07
CA THR A 104 -4.11 -14.50 -12.02
C THR A 104 -4.15 -15.96 -12.46
N LEU A 105 -3.54 -16.27 -13.61
CA LEU A 105 -3.46 -17.65 -14.12
C LEU A 105 -2.68 -18.57 -13.18
N ALA A 106 -1.53 -18.12 -12.66
CA ALA A 106 -0.73 -18.92 -11.73
C ALA A 106 -1.49 -19.24 -10.43
N MET A 107 -2.26 -18.30 -9.88
CA MET A 107 -3.07 -18.56 -8.69
C MET A 107 -4.24 -19.50 -9.00
N MET A 108 -4.88 -19.40 -10.14
CA MET A 108 -5.90 -20.34 -10.60
C MET A 108 -5.33 -21.75 -10.73
N ASP A 109 -4.19 -21.90 -11.38
CA ASP A 109 -3.52 -23.20 -11.63
C ASP A 109 -3.05 -23.85 -10.31
N SER A 110 -2.63 -23.04 -9.32
CA SER A 110 -2.24 -23.54 -8.00
C SER A 110 -3.39 -24.20 -7.24
N GLY A 111 -4.64 -23.84 -7.52
CA GLY A 111 -5.81 -24.27 -6.79
C GLY A 111 -5.84 -23.77 -5.34
N SER A 112 -5.15 -22.69 -5.05
CA SER A 112 -5.16 -22.02 -3.73
C SER A 112 -6.44 -21.22 -3.51
N VAL A 113 -6.68 -20.81 -2.26
CA VAL A 113 -7.79 -19.93 -1.89
C VAL A 113 -7.23 -18.53 -1.69
N CYS A 114 -7.50 -17.63 -2.62
CA CYS A 114 -7.01 -16.27 -2.59
C CYS A 114 -8.01 -15.33 -1.90
N LEU A 115 -7.55 -14.64 -0.85
CA LEU A 115 -8.27 -13.58 -0.18
C LEU A 115 -7.53 -12.26 -0.43
N ALA A 116 -8.15 -11.36 -1.18
CA ALA A 116 -7.56 -10.06 -1.48
C ALA A 116 -7.92 -9.03 -0.40
N TYR A 117 -6.94 -8.34 0.18
CA TYR A 117 -7.21 -7.27 1.15
C TYR A 117 -8.11 -6.18 0.57
N GLU A 118 -7.90 -5.85 -0.70
CA GLU A 118 -8.63 -4.79 -1.41
C GLU A 118 -10.11 -5.10 -1.66
N THR A 119 -10.54 -6.34 -1.46
CA THR A 119 -11.93 -6.77 -1.67
C THR A 119 -12.64 -7.19 -0.39
N VAL A 120 -11.98 -7.12 0.77
CA VAL A 120 -12.65 -7.35 2.06
C VAL A 120 -13.56 -6.17 2.36
N GLU A 121 -14.85 -6.43 2.41
CA GLU A 121 -15.89 -5.41 2.51
C GLU A 121 -16.73 -5.61 3.78
N ASN A 122 -17.02 -4.52 4.47
CA ASN A 122 -17.98 -4.49 5.56
C ASN A 122 -19.43 -4.47 5.01
N PRO A 123 -20.44 -4.80 5.84
CA PRO A 123 -21.86 -4.75 5.42
C PRO A 123 -22.32 -3.36 4.92
N ASP A 124 -21.64 -2.31 5.27
CA ASP A 124 -21.92 -0.93 4.83
C ASP A 124 -21.20 -0.54 3.53
N GLY A 125 -20.51 -1.47 2.86
CA GLY A 125 -19.77 -1.24 1.62
C GLY A 125 -18.38 -0.63 1.83
N THR A 126 -17.91 -0.42 3.06
CA THR A 126 -16.57 0.08 3.33
C THR A 126 -15.52 -1.02 3.18
N LEU A 127 -14.32 -0.65 2.72
CA LEU A 127 -13.17 -1.55 2.52
C LEU A 127 -12.12 -1.32 3.62
N PRO A 128 -12.27 -1.93 4.81
CA PRO A 128 -11.49 -1.59 6.00
C PRO A 128 -9.99 -1.85 5.84
N LEU A 129 -9.60 -2.81 5.01
CA LEU A 129 -8.19 -3.13 4.79
C LEU A 129 -7.55 -2.27 3.69
N LEU A 130 -8.35 -1.64 2.83
CA LEU A 130 -7.87 -0.70 1.80
C LEU A 130 -7.75 0.73 2.33
N ILE A 131 -8.61 1.13 3.26
CA ILE A 131 -8.66 2.49 3.83
C ILE A 131 -7.28 2.99 4.29
N PRO A 132 -6.50 2.27 5.12
CA PRO A 132 -5.21 2.76 5.61
C PRO A 132 -4.21 3.03 4.49
N MET A 133 -4.20 2.21 3.45
CA MET A 133 -3.31 2.42 2.30
C MET A 133 -3.75 3.61 1.44
N SER A 134 -5.05 3.82 1.33
CA SER A 134 -5.61 5.01 0.67
C SER A 134 -5.25 6.31 1.41
N GLU A 135 -5.24 6.30 2.73
CA GLU A 135 -4.78 7.44 3.54
C GLU A 135 -3.29 7.73 3.32
N VAL A 136 -2.45 6.69 3.36
CA VAL A 136 -1.01 6.81 3.08
C VAL A 136 -0.79 7.38 1.69
N ALA A 137 -1.46 6.85 0.66
CA ALA A 137 -1.34 7.31 -0.72
C ALA A 137 -1.70 8.79 -0.85
N GLY A 138 -2.82 9.22 -0.25
CA GLY A 138 -3.23 10.62 -0.25
C GLY A 138 -2.20 11.56 0.38
N ARG A 139 -1.65 11.16 1.52
CA ARG A 139 -0.63 11.96 2.22
C ARG A 139 0.69 12.02 1.44
N MET A 140 1.16 10.88 0.96
CA MET A 140 2.40 10.79 0.17
C MET A 140 2.31 11.56 -1.15
N SER A 141 1.14 11.61 -1.80
CA SER A 141 0.99 12.32 -3.08
C SER A 141 1.39 13.78 -3.00
N ILE A 142 1.10 14.45 -1.89
CA ILE A 142 1.47 15.85 -1.69
C ILE A 142 2.95 16.00 -1.32
N GLN A 143 3.48 15.08 -0.53
CA GLN A 143 4.90 15.06 -0.17
C GLN A 143 5.77 14.87 -1.43
N GLU A 144 5.47 13.88 -2.25
CA GLU A 144 6.18 13.65 -3.51
C GLU A 144 5.94 14.78 -4.52
N GLY A 145 4.72 15.29 -4.58
CA GLY A 145 4.40 16.46 -5.41
C GLY A 145 5.23 17.68 -5.03
N ALA A 146 5.42 17.96 -3.75
CA ALA A 146 6.29 19.02 -3.27
C ALA A 146 7.75 18.81 -3.71
N ARG A 147 8.26 17.57 -3.56
CA ARG A 147 9.59 17.19 -4.00
C ARG A 147 9.80 17.40 -5.50
N PHE A 148 8.85 16.94 -6.33
CA PHE A 148 8.96 17.12 -7.78
C PHE A 148 8.76 18.55 -8.27
N LEU A 149 8.34 19.49 -7.43
CA LEU A 149 8.36 20.92 -7.74
C LEU A 149 9.76 21.55 -7.60
N GLU A 150 10.68 20.89 -6.93
CA GLU A 150 12.05 21.38 -6.72
C GLU A 150 12.86 21.41 -8.02
N LYS A 151 13.74 22.40 -8.16
CA LYS A 151 14.62 22.53 -9.34
C LYS A 151 15.51 21.32 -9.60
N PRO A 152 16.15 20.69 -8.59
CA PRO A 152 16.98 19.50 -8.79
C PRO A 152 16.21 18.31 -9.37
N GLN A 153 14.89 18.26 -9.16
CA GLN A 153 14.00 17.23 -9.72
C GLN A 153 13.42 17.60 -11.10
N GLY A 154 13.89 18.69 -11.72
CA GLY A 154 13.35 19.21 -12.97
C GLY A 154 12.07 20.05 -12.81
N GLY A 155 11.65 20.30 -11.57
CA GLY A 155 10.47 21.07 -11.25
C GLY A 155 10.60 22.58 -11.50
N LYS A 156 9.50 23.31 -11.33
CA LYS A 156 9.45 24.76 -11.55
C LYS A 156 10.14 25.60 -10.47
N GLY A 157 10.54 25.01 -9.34
CA GLY A 157 11.11 25.72 -8.20
C GLY A 157 10.06 26.50 -7.41
N ILE A 158 8.91 25.87 -7.17
CA ILE A 158 7.79 26.47 -6.46
C ILE A 158 7.64 25.80 -5.09
N LEU A 159 7.52 26.63 -4.05
CA LEU A 159 7.20 26.20 -2.71
C LEU A 159 5.67 26.12 -2.53
N LEU A 160 5.15 25.00 -2.00
CA LEU A 160 3.70 24.79 -1.85
C LEU A 160 3.03 25.90 -1.05
N GLY A 161 3.56 26.26 0.11
CA GLY A 161 2.98 27.27 0.99
C GLY A 161 3.30 28.70 0.60
N GLY A 162 4.15 28.92 -0.40
CA GLY A 162 4.67 30.25 -0.71
C GLY A 162 5.49 30.85 0.44
N VAL A 163 5.81 32.13 0.34
CA VAL A 163 6.43 32.94 1.40
C VAL A 163 5.93 34.39 1.26
N PRO A 164 6.16 35.29 2.24
CA PRO A 164 5.81 36.69 2.08
C PRO A 164 6.32 37.25 0.75
N GLY A 165 5.40 37.78 -0.08
CA GLY A 165 5.68 38.27 -1.42
C GLY A 165 5.63 37.23 -2.54
N VAL A 166 5.54 35.93 -2.25
CA VAL A 166 5.38 34.84 -3.21
C VAL A 166 4.12 34.05 -2.91
N LYS A 167 3.21 33.98 -3.87
CA LYS A 167 1.91 33.26 -3.70
C LYS A 167 2.13 31.76 -3.50
N PRO A 168 1.28 31.10 -2.68
CA PRO A 168 1.27 29.65 -2.58
C PRO A 168 0.99 28.97 -3.93
N ALA A 169 1.43 27.74 -4.05
CA ALA A 169 1.10 26.89 -5.18
C ALA A 169 -0.39 26.51 -5.16
N ARG A 170 -0.97 26.33 -6.34
CA ARG A 170 -2.32 25.78 -6.48
C ARG A 170 -2.26 24.28 -6.66
N VAL A 171 -2.98 23.55 -5.82
CA VAL A 171 -3.13 22.09 -5.88
C VAL A 171 -4.56 21.75 -6.25
N LEU A 172 -4.73 21.06 -7.38
CA LEU A 172 -6.02 20.52 -7.78
C LEU A 172 -6.05 19.02 -7.47
N VAL A 173 -6.99 18.60 -6.63
CA VAL A 173 -7.24 17.19 -6.29
C VAL A 173 -8.44 16.70 -7.10
N LEU A 174 -8.22 15.67 -7.92
CA LEU A 174 -9.27 15.01 -8.68
C LEU A 174 -9.78 13.78 -7.91
N GLY A 175 -11.03 13.85 -7.48
CA GLY A 175 -11.68 12.83 -6.66
C GLY A 175 -11.75 13.21 -5.16
N GLY A 176 -12.91 12.97 -4.56
CA GLY A 176 -13.21 13.29 -3.15
C GLY A 176 -13.25 12.07 -2.22
N GLY A 177 -12.73 10.90 -2.66
CA GLY A 177 -12.63 9.71 -1.82
C GLY A 177 -11.53 9.85 -0.76
N ILE A 178 -11.19 8.75 -0.09
CA ILE A 178 -10.23 8.73 1.03
C ILE A 178 -8.87 9.27 0.61
N VAL A 179 -8.36 8.88 -0.57
CA VAL A 179 -7.09 9.38 -1.12
C VAL A 179 -7.14 10.90 -1.31
N GLY A 180 -8.18 11.37 -2.03
CA GLY A 180 -8.32 12.79 -2.35
C GLY A 180 -8.55 13.67 -1.12
N TYR A 181 -9.34 13.19 -0.17
CA TYR A 181 -9.54 13.89 1.11
C TYR A 181 -8.21 14.08 1.86
N ASN A 182 -7.42 13.01 2.00
CA ASN A 182 -6.12 13.09 2.68
C ASN A 182 -5.11 13.95 1.90
N ALA A 183 -5.12 13.89 0.57
CA ALA A 183 -4.29 14.78 -0.26
C ALA A 183 -4.66 16.26 -0.05
N ALA A 184 -5.95 16.59 -0.08
CA ALA A 184 -6.42 17.96 0.15
C ALA A 184 -6.06 18.48 1.54
N LEU A 185 -6.21 17.64 2.57
CA LEU A 185 -5.83 17.95 3.96
C LEU A 185 -4.33 18.26 4.08
N MET A 186 -3.49 17.44 3.47
CA MET A 186 -2.04 17.65 3.48
C MET A 186 -1.63 18.89 2.71
N ALA A 187 -2.21 19.13 1.53
CA ALA A 187 -1.91 20.31 0.73
C ALA A 187 -2.29 21.60 1.48
N ALA A 188 -3.45 21.63 2.10
CA ALA A 188 -3.89 22.75 2.93
C ALA A 188 -2.98 22.94 4.16
N GLY A 189 -2.59 21.85 4.83
CA GLY A 189 -1.66 21.88 5.97
C GLY A 189 -0.27 22.40 5.62
N MET A 190 0.18 22.22 4.38
CA MET A 190 1.42 22.81 3.84
C MET A 190 1.25 24.24 3.33
N GLY A 191 0.07 24.84 3.46
CA GLY A 191 -0.21 26.21 3.07
C GLY A 191 -0.50 26.43 1.58
N ALA A 192 -0.73 25.37 0.82
CA ALA A 192 -1.11 25.46 -0.58
C ALA A 192 -2.55 25.95 -0.75
N ASP A 193 -2.84 26.60 -1.89
CA ASP A 193 -4.19 26.87 -2.34
C ASP A 193 -4.78 25.57 -2.94
N ALA A 194 -5.46 24.80 -2.09
CA ALA A 194 -5.97 23.49 -2.44
C ALA A 194 -7.44 23.50 -2.80
N SER A 195 -7.80 22.90 -3.93
CA SER A 195 -9.19 22.69 -4.35
C SER A 195 -9.41 21.23 -4.77
N SER A 196 -10.56 20.65 -4.36
CA SER A 196 -10.97 19.31 -4.77
C SER A 196 -12.12 19.38 -5.78
N CYS A 197 -12.12 18.44 -6.74
CA CYS A 197 -13.16 18.32 -7.74
C CYS A 197 -13.66 16.88 -7.78
N THR A 198 -14.97 16.68 -7.61
CA THR A 198 -15.62 15.39 -7.82
C THR A 198 -15.90 15.15 -9.30
N SER A 199 -16.10 13.90 -9.69
CA SER A 199 -16.14 13.44 -11.10
C SER A 199 -17.10 14.20 -12.02
N SER A 200 -18.18 14.79 -11.52
CA SER A 200 -19.15 15.56 -12.31
C SER A 200 -18.66 16.92 -12.79
N LEU A 201 -17.56 17.45 -12.23
CA LEU A 201 -17.03 18.78 -12.55
C LEU A 201 -15.64 18.73 -13.21
N VAL A 202 -15.06 17.54 -13.38
CA VAL A 202 -13.68 17.39 -13.91
C VAL A 202 -13.58 17.85 -15.35
N SER A 203 -14.54 17.49 -16.21
CA SER A 203 -14.50 17.85 -17.64
C SER A 203 -14.65 19.36 -17.87
N GLU A 204 -15.46 20.01 -17.06
CA GLU A 204 -15.75 21.47 -17.24
C GLU A 204 -14.62 22.36 -16.68
N LYS A 205 -13.96 21.93 -15.56
CA LYS A 205 -12.83 22.69 -15.00
C LYS A 205 -11.51 22.45 -15.74
N MET A 206 -11.29 21.26 -16.31
CA MET A 206 -10.10 21.00 -17.13
C MET A 206 -10.11 21.85 -18.42
N SER A 207 -11.26 22.07 -19.05
CA SER A 207 -11.37 22.93 -20.23
C SER A 207 -11.12 24.41 -19.93
N ARG A 208 -11.28 24.86 -18.69
CA ARG A 208 -11.03 26.24 -18.24
C ARG A 208 -9.61 26.48 -17.68
N CYS A 209 -8.81 25.43 -17.50
CA CYS A 209 -7.41 25.56 -17.05
C CYS A 209 -6.44 25.92 -18.21
N SER A 210 -6.77 26.95 -18.97
CA SER A 210 -5.89 27.52 -20.03
C SER A 210 -4.82 28.48 -19.50
N CYS A 211 -4.64 28.59 -18.18
CA CYS A 211 -3.68 29.51 -17.59
C CYS A 211 -2.39 28.81 -17.19
N GLY A 212 -1.26 29.26 -17.71
CA GLY A 212 0.13 28.86 -17.45
C GLY A 212 0.60 28.99 -16.01
N THR A 213 -0.12 28.44 -15.05
CA THR A 213 0.21 28.47 -13.63
C THR A 213 0.34 27.05 -13.10
N SER A 214 1.40 26.85 -12.34
CA SER A 214 1.89 25.63 -11.73
C SER A 214 0.80 24.89 -10.94
N SER A 215 0.22 23.87 -11.54
CA SER A 215 -0.75 23.00 -10.88
C SER A 215 -0.18 21.59 -10.79
N ILE A 216 -0.23 20.98 -9.61
CA ILE A 216 0.04 19.56 -9.42
C ILE A 216 -1.30 18.85 -9.63
N LEU A 217 -1.34 17.99 -10.63
CA LEU A 217 -2.46 17.10 -10.85
C LEU A 217 -2.15 15.78 -10.15
N THR A 218 -2.82 15.48 -9.05
CA THR A 218 -2.72 14.15 -8.42
C THR A 218 -3.88 13.29 -8.90
N CYS A 219 -3.61 12.48 -9.91
CA CYS A 219 -4.40 11.30 -10.23
C CYS A 219 -3.45 10.12 -10.07
N LEU A 220 -3.36 9.55 -8.86
CA LEU A 220 -2.58 8.34 -8.63
C LEU A 220 -3.52 7.14 -8.74
N PRO A 221 -3.32 6.25 -9.72
CA PRO A 221 -3.89 4.92 -9.65
C PRO A 221 -3.28 4.20 -8.44
N CYS A 222 -4.06 3.34 -7.78
CA CYS A 222 -3.64 2.55 -6.60
C CYS A 222 -2.37 1.68 -6.80
N SER A 223 -1.84 1.60 -8.02
CA SER A 223 -0.64 0.85 -8.36
C SER A 223 0.69 1.48 -7.92
N TRP A 224 0.68 2.72 -7.40
CA TRP A 224 1.92 3.47 -7.07
C TRP A 224 2.28 3.50 -5.57
N VAL A 225 1.57 2.77 -4.72
CA VAL A 225 1.97 2.60 -3.32
C VAL A 225 2.94 1.43 -3.21
N GLY A 226 4.15 1.60 -3.69
CA GLY A 226 5.18 0.55 -3.69
C GLY A 226 6.46 0.98 -4.41
N ALA A 227 6.86 2.24 -4.26
CA ALA A 227 8.22 2.67 -4.57
C ALA A 227 8.90 3.14 -3.30
#